data_ef14247eb3e4b8a5174d2433ce9ef0a3
#
_entry.id   ef14247eb3e4b8a5174d2433ce9ef0a3
#
_cell.length_a   1.000
_cell.length_b   1.000
_cell.length_c   1.000
_cell.angle_alpha   90.00
_cell.angle_beta   90.00
_cell.angle_gamma   90.00
#
_symmetry.space_group_name_H-M   'P 1'
#
loop_
_entity.id
_entity.type
_entity.pdbx_description
1 polymer ?
#
loop_
_entity_poly.entity_id
_entity_poly.type
_entity_poly.pdbx_seq_one_letter_code
_entity_poly.pdbx_strand_id
1 'polypeptide(L)'
;SSPEDVIKGADIVMCATNSSQPVFDGHRLEPGQFVTTIANTDGVHRRTEADATTMIRSDLIVLNNKETAITNQQRELLDLIDQGKFAWDKVCELGQVLIGKHPGRANDQQIIYYKSNTGVGIQFAAAGALIYQACKKQGLGRDLPSEWFGADLSEWMEKGFMPSP
;
A
#
# COMPACT_ATOMS: atom_id res chain seq x y z
N SER A 1 23.49 12.64 -4.60
CA SER A 1 23.22 11.22 -4.88
C SER A 1 22.06 11.13 -5.85
N SER A 2 22.19 10.30 -6.87
CA SER A 2 21.09 9.99 -7.77
C SER A 2 20.20 8.88 -7.17
N PRO A 3 18.97 8.66 -7.68
CA PRO A 3 18.18 7.50 -7.27
C PRO A 3 18.93 6.18 -7.44
N GLU A 4 19.71 6.04 -8.50
CA GLU A 4 20.51 4.84 -8.78
C GLU A 4 21.59 4.59 -7.72
N ASP A 5 22.22 5.66 -7.20
CA ASP A 5 23.20 5.55 -6.12
C ASP A 5 22.57 5.04 -4.81
N VAL A 6 21.29 5.38 -4.57
CA VAL A 6 20.56 4.99 -3.37
C VAL A 6 20.10 3.54 -3.45
N ILE A 7 19.73 3.04 -4.63
CA ILE A 7 19.25 1.67 -4.83
C ILE A 7 20.38 0.66 -4.74
N LYS A 8 21.56 1.00 -5.25
CA LYS A 8 22.69 0.08 -5.31
C LYS A 8 23.11 -0.41 -3.92
N GLY A 9 23.06 -1.73 -3.72
CA GLY A 9 23.43 -2.38 -2.46
C GLY A 9 22.44 -2.17 -1.32
N ALA A 10 21.27 -1.59 -1.56
CA ALA A 10 20.23 -1.45 -0.55
C ALA A 10 19.44 -2.77 -0.42
N ASP A 11 19.17 -3.23 0.78
CA ASP A 11 18.28 -4.36 1.03
C ASP A 11 16.81 -3.97 0.83
N ILE A 12 16.48 -2.73 1.19
CA ILE A 12 15.12 -2.17 1.13
C ILE A 12 15.14 -0.85 0.37
N VAL A 13 14.32 -0.76 -0.68
CA VAL A 13 14.05 0.46 -1.44
C VAL A 13 12.64 0.94 -1.10
N MET A 14 12.55 2.05 -0.39
CA MET A 14 11.27 2.64 0.01
C MET A 14 11.02 3.96 -0.71
N CYS A 15 9.92 4.01 -1.46
CA CYS A 15 9.44 5.22 -2.09
C CYS A 15 8.20 5.73 -1.36
N ALA A 16 8.24 7.00 -0.96
CA ALA A 16 7.16 7.68 -0.25
C ALA A 16 6.98 9.09 -0.80
N THR A 17 6.70 9.16 -2.09
CA THR A 17 6.61 10.43 -2.84
C THR A 17 5.17 10.68 -3.29
N ASN A 18 4.97 11.83 -3.92
CA ASN A 18 3.73 12.17 -4.63
C ASN A 18 3.96 12.20 -6.15
N SER A 19 4.91 11.43 -6.67
CA SER A 19 5.31 11.45 -8.06
C SER A 19 4.23 10.88 -8.98
N SER A 20 4.09 11.50 -10.15
CA SER A 20 3.30 10.96 -11.27
C SER A 20 4.16 10.22 -12.30
N GLN A 21 5.46 10.09 -12.03
CA GLN A 21 6.43 9.39 -12.87
C GLN A 21 7.27 8.46 -11.99
N PRO A 22 7.78 7.35 -12.53
CA PRO A 22 8.72 6.50 -11.82
C PRO A 22 9.90 7.29 -11.27
N VAL A 23 10.28 7.02 -10.03
CA VAL A 23 11.35 7.76 -9.33
C VAL A 23 12.70 7.08 -9.46
N PHE A 24 12.74 5.87 -10.01
CA PHE A 24 13.95 5.12 -10.32
C PHE A 24 13.75 4.17 -11.51
N ASP A 25 14.84 3.66 -12.06
CA ASP A 25 14.86 2.67 -13.14
C ASP A 25 14.89 1.25 -12.54
N GLY A 26 13.83 0.48 -12.77
CA GLY A 26 13.69 -0.89 -12.29
C GLY A 26 14.75 -1.86 -12.83
N HIS A 27 15.47 -1.53 -13.92
CA HIS A 27 16.62 -2.32 -14.37
C HIS A 27 17.79 -2.31 -13.37
N ARG A 28 17.84 -1.33 -12.47
CA ARG A 28 18.87 -1.19 -11.44
C ARG A 28 18.63 -2.03 -10.20
N LEU A 29 17.46 -2.63 -10.07
CA LEU A 29 17.17 -3.52 -8.94
C LEU A 29 18.10 -4.74 -8.97
N GLU A 30 18.56 -5.11 -7.80
CA GLU A 30 19.47 -6.24 -7.58
C GLU A 30 18.70 -7.42 -6.97
N PRO A 31 19.14 -8.66 -7.18
CA PRO A 31 18.54 -9.82 -6.54
C PRO A 31 18.48 -9.67 -5.02
N GLY A 32 17.37 -10.10 -4.41
CA GLY A 32 17.17 -10.04 -2.97
C GLY A 32 16.52 -8.77 -2.46
N GLN A 33 16.44 -7.73 -3.26
CA GLN A 33 15.89 -6.45 -2.83
C GLN A 33 14.38 -6.53 -2.53
N PHE A 34 13.98 -5.78 -1.50
CA PHE A 34 12.57 -5.51 -1.18
C PHE A 34 12.26 -4.07 -1.57
N VAL A 35 11.30 -3.90 -2.47
CA VAL A 35 10.84 -2.58 -2.93
C VAL A 35 9.46 -2.30 -2.38
N THR A 36 9.24 -1.13 -1.83
CA THR A 36 7.90 -0.69 -1.40
C THR A 36 7.56 0.70 -1.90
N THR A 37 6.32 0.88 -2.33
CA THR A 37 5.78 2.16 -2.79
C THR A 37 4.45 2.44 -2.12
N ILE A 38 4.12 3.73 -1.95
CA ILE A 38 2.85 4.18 -1.35
C ILE A 38 1.97 4.96 -2.32
N ALA A 39 2.53 5.51 -3.39
CA ALA A 39 1.74 6.24 -4.38
C ALA A 39 0.89 5.28 -5.22
N ASN A 40 -0.35 5.65 -5.44
CA ASN A 40 -1.31 4.86 -6.22
C ASN A 40 -2.01 5.72 -7.24
N THR A 41 -2.13 5.22 -8.47
CA THR A 41 -3.03 5.75 -9.47
C THR A 41 -4.46 5.45 -9.05
N ASP A 42 -5.33 6.42 -9.17
CA ASP A 42 -6.77 6.26 -9.07
C ASP A 42 -7.45 6.73 -10.37
N GLY A 43 -8.79 6.72 -10.42
CA GLY A 43 -9.55 7.13 -11.60
C GLY A 43 -9.36 8.60 -12.00
N VAL A 44 -8.75 9.43 -11.16
CA VAL A 44 -8.58 10.88 -11.37
C VAL A 44 -7.10 11.28 -11.44
N HIS A 45 -6.27 10.70 -10.57
CA HIS A 45 -4.87 11.09 -10.42
C HIS A 45 -3.95 9.97 -10.85
N ARG A 46 -3.06 10.25 -11.77
CA ARG A 46 -1.98 9.32 -12.11
C ARG A 46 -0.82 9.56 -11.16
N ARG A 47 -0.54 8.56 -10.32
CA ARG A 47 0.60 8.56 -9.39
C ARG A 47 1.29 7.22 -9.47
N THR A 48 2.58 7.23 -9.71
CA THR A 48 3.38 6.02 -9.75
C THR A 48 4.81 6.32 -9.32
N GLU A 49 5.38 5.46 -8.50
CA GLU A 49 6.76 5.57 -8.03
C GLU A 49 7.66 4.52 -8.67
N ALA A 50 7.08 3.40 -9.06
CA ALA A 50 7.77 2.31 -9.72
C ALA A 50 7.40 2.24 -11.20
N ASP A 51 8.35 1.89 -12.04
CA ASP A 51 8.14 1.65 -13.45
C ASP A 51 7.59 0.23 -13.74
N ALA A 52 7.22 -0.01 -14.98
CA ALA A 52 6.79 -1.32 -15.43
C ALA A 52 7.86 -2.40 -15.25
N THR A 53 9.13 -2.05 -15.40
CA THR A 53 10.27 -2.95 -15.24
C THR A 53 10.38 -3.47 -13.83
N THR A 54 10.18 -2.62 -12.83
CA THR A 54 10.14 -3.03 -11.42
C THR A 54 9.11 -4.14 -11.20
N MET A 55 7.89 -3.97 -11.71
CA MET A 55 6.81 -4.96 -11.53
C MET A 55 7.09 -6.25 -12.30
N ILE A 56 7.58 -6.15 -13.53
CA ILE A 56 7.88 -7.32 -14.38
C ILE A 56 9.03 -8.15 -13.80
N ARG A 57 10.06 -7.50 -13.28
CA ARG A 57 11.24 -8.15 -12.69
C ARG A 57 10.99 -8.69 -11.28
N SER A 58 9.95 -8.24 -10.61
CA SER A 58 9.61 -8.77 -9.28
C SER A 58 9.14 -10.21 -9.39
N ASP A 59 9.67 -11.08 -8.53
CA ASP A 59 9.28 -12.48 -8.43
C ASP A 59 7.93 -12.62 -7.73
N LEU A 60 7.64 -11.72 -6.79
CA LEU A 60 6.39 -11.63 -6.07
C LEU A 60 5.95 -10.18 -5.92
N ILE A 61 4.70 -9.91 -6.23
CA ILE A 61 4.05 -8.62 -5.96
C ILE A 61 3.07 -8.80 -4.81
N VAL A 62 3.22 -8.00 -3.77
CA VAL A 62 2.32 -8.00 -2.61
C VAL A 62 1.45 -6.75 -2.65
N LEU A 63 0.15 -6.92 -2.55
CA LEU A 63 -0.83 -5.83 -2.43
C LEU A 63 -1.50 -5.89 -1.06
N ASN A 64 -2.04 -4.79 -0.58
CA ASN A 64 -2.96 -4.84 0.56
C ASN A 64 -4.26 -5.56 0.18
N ASN A 65 -4.81 -5.21 -1.00
CA ASN A 65 -6.05 -5.81 -1.50
C ASN A 65 -6.11 -5.75 -3.03
N LYS A 66 -6.40 -6.90 -3.66
CA LYS A 66 -6.52 -7.03 -5.12
C LYS A 66 -7.78 -6.35 -5.67
N GLU A 67 -8.89 -6.51 -4.99
CA GLU A 67 -10.16 -5.93 -5.40
C GLU A 67 -10.09 -4.41 -5.45
N THR A 68 -9.42 -3.79 -4.47
CA THR A 68 -9.19 -2.35 -4.47
C THR A 68 -8.33 -1.90 -5.66
N ALA A 69 -7.34 -2.69 -6.07
CA ALA A 69 -6.54 -2.36 -7.26
C ALA A 69 -7.41 -2.31 -8.53
N ILE A 70 -8.38 -3.21 -8.63
CA ILE A 70 -9.32 -3.28 -9.75
C ILE A 70 -10.35 -2.14 -9.68
N THR A 71 -11.01 -1.98 -8.54
CA THR A 71 -12.09 -0.99 -8.33
C THR A 71 -11.59 0.44 -8.47
N ASN A 72 -10.40 0.73 -7.95
CA ASN A 72 -9.77 2.05 -8.05
C ASN A 72 -9.01 2.25 -9.36
N GLN A 73 -9.10 1.30 -10.29
CA GLN A 73 -8.47 1.39 -11.62
C GLN A 73 -6.98 1.73 -11.53
N GLN A 74 -6.22 1.00 -10.72
CA GLN A 74 -4.78 1.20 -10.57
C GLN A 74 -4.04 0.76 -11.84
N ARG A 75 -4.10 1.62 -12.86
CA ARG A 75 -3.70 1.34 -14.24
C ARG A 75 -2.22 0.97 -14.38
N GLU A 76 -1.35 1.46 -13.51
CA GLU A 76 0.07 1.09 -13.50
C GLU A 76 0.29 -0.42 -13.32
N LEU A 77 -0.64 -1.11 -12.65
CA LEU A 77 -0.63 -2.56 -12.47
C LEU A 77 -1.51 -3.25 -13.52
N LEU A 78 -2.74 -2.78 -13.69
CA LEU A 78 -3.73 -3.42 -14.55
C LEU A 78 -3.31 -3.40 -16.02
N ASP A 79 -2.69 -2.32 -16.50
CA ASP A 79 -2.21 -2.23 -17.88
C ASP A 79 -1.16 -3.31 -18.21
N LEU A 80 -0.33 -3.69 -17.26
CA LEU A 80 0.66 -4.75 -17.46
C LEU A 80 0.01 -6.13 -17.50
N ILE A 81 -1.04 -6.35 -16.72
CA ILE A 81 -1.82 -7.59 -16.76
C ILE A 81 -2.60 -7.67 -18.08
N ASP A 82 -3.28 -6.59 -18.47
CA ASP A 82 -4.03 -6.50 -19.72
C ASP A 82 -3.12 -6.72 -20.96
N GLN A 83 -1.86 -6.31 -20.88
CA GLN A 83 -0.83 -6.53 -21.90
C GLN A 83 -0.18 -7.92 -21.82
N GLY A 84 -0.57 -8.76 -20.87
CA GLY A 84 0.02 -10.08 -20.68
C GLY A 84 1.49 -10.09 -20.23
N LYS A 85 1.99 -8.96 -19.68
CA LYS A 85 3.37 -8.84 -19.23
C LYS A 85 3.63 -9.53 -17.90
N PHE A 86 2.62 -9.71 -17.09
CA PHE A 86 2.57 -10.65 -15.98
C PHE A 86 1.12 -11.02 -15.64
N ALA A 87 0.92 -12.02 -14.81
CA ALA A 87 -0.39 -12.53 -14.43
C ALA A 87 -0.65 -12.39 -12.92
N TRP A 88 -1.92 -12.55 -12.53
CA TRP A 88 -2.33 -12.46 -11.14
C TRP A 88 -1.74 -13.54 -10.21
N ASP A 89 -1.16 -14.59 -10.75
CA ASP A 89 -0.45 -15.64 -10.00
C ASP A 89 0.82 -15.13 -9.31
N LYS A 90 1.46 -14.09 -9.87
CA LYS A 90 2.57 -13.37 -9.23
C LYS A 90 2.13 -12.43 -8.11
N VAL A 91 0.85 -12.26 -7.88
CA VAL A 91 0.30 -11.27 -6.94
C VAL A 91 -0.37 -11.96 -5.77
N CYS A 92 0.07 -11.69 -4.56
CA CYS A 92 -0.61 -12.08 -3.34
C CYS A 92 -1.07 -10.87 -2.52
N GLU A 93 -1.95 -11.10 -1.56
CA GLU A 93 -2.36 -10.07 -0.62
C GLU A 93 -1.54 -10.17 0.67
N LEU A 94 -1.19 -9.02 1.26
CA LEU A 94 -0.43 -8.95 2.50
C LEU A 94 -1.06 -9.77 3.61
N GLY A 95 -2.40 -9.76 3.72
CA GLY A 95 -3.14 -10.57 4.69
C GLY A 95 -2.87 -12.07 4.54
N GLN A 96 -2.69 -12.57 3.32
CA GLN A 96 -2.39 -13.99 3.08
C GLN A 96 -1.00 -14.38 3.59
N VAL A 97 -0.02 -13.46 3.46
CA VAL A 97 1.33 -13.64 3.98
C VAL A 97 1.31 -13.62 5.51
N LEU A 98 0.61 -12.64 6.11
CA LEU A 98 0.55 -12.48 7.56
C LEU A 98 -0.10 -13.66 8.30
N ILE A 99 -1.08 -14.32 7.68
CA ILE A 99 -1.76 -15.51 8.26
C ILE A 99 -1.16 -16.83 7.80
N GLY A 100 -0.03 -16.81 7.08
CA GLY A 100 0.68 -18.01 6.63
C GLY A 100 0.04 -18.77 5.47
N LYS A 101 -0.98 -18.21 4.80
CA LYS A 101 -1.58 -18.79 3.59
C LYS A 101 -0.70 -18.67 2.35
N HIS A 102 0.20 -17.71 2.33
CA HIS A 102 1.21 -17.53 1.31
C HIS A 102 2.59 -17.44 2.00
N PRO A 103 3.62 -18.15 1.51
CA PRO A 103 4.94 -18.18 2.17
C PRO A 103 5.67 -16.83 2.15
N GLY A 104 5.26 -15.90 1.30
CA GLY A 104 6.00 -14.66 1.09
C GLY A 104 7.27 -14.91 0.26
N ARG A 105 8.40 -14.40 0.74
CA ARG A 105 9.72 -14.64 0.13
C ARG A 105 10.10 -16.11 0.23
N ALA A 106 10.46 -16.73 -0.89
CA ALA A 106 10.88 -18.13 -0.94
C ALA A 106 12.40 -18.32 -0.83
N ASN A 107 13.20 -17.31 -1.23
CA ASN A 107 14.67 -17.33 -1.12
C ASN A 107 15.23 -15.91 -1.17
N ASP A 108 16.52 -15.78 -0.82
CA ASP A 108 17.21 -14.50 -0.68
C ASP A 108 17.53 -13.79 -2.01
N GLN A 109 17.27 -14.43 -3.14
CA GLN A 109 17.52 -13.84 -4.46
C GLN A 109 16.28 -13.18 -5.05
N GLN A 110 15.09 -13.45 -4.50
CA GLN A 110 13.85 -12.90 -5.01
C GLN A 110 13.75 -11.40 -4.80
N ILE A 111 13.38 -10.69 -5.86
CA ILE A 111 12.94 -9.30 -5.78
C ILE A 111 11.47 -9.29 -5.39
N ILE A 112 11.16 -8.68 -4.25
CA ILE A 112 9.79 -8.55 -3.76
C ILE A 112 9.33 -7.10 -3.94
N TYR A 113 8.20 -6.91 -4.58
CA TYR A 113 7.59 -5.59 -4.70
C TYR A 113 6.31 -5.53 -3.86
N TYR A 114 6.32 -4.71 -2.82
CA TYR A 114 5.13 -4.41 -2.02
C TYR A 114 4.53 -3.07 -2.44
N LYS A 115 3.38 -3.11 -3.05
CA LYS A 115 2.59 -1.93 -3.37
C LYS A 115 1.54 -1.71 -2.29
N SER A 116 1.75 -0.69 -1.44
CA SER A 116 0.76 -0.29 -0.42
C SER A 116 -0.40 0.42 -1.10
N ASN A 117 -1.34 -0.37 -1.62
CA ASN A 117 -2.37 0.11 -2.54
C ASN A 117 -3.70 0.49 -1.89
N THR A 118 -3.83 0.30 -0.58
CA THR A 118 -5.02 0.67 0.21
C THR A 118 -4.80 0.33 1.68
N GLY A 119 -5.81 0.53 2.52
CA GLY A 119 -5.86 -0.04 3.86
C GLY A 119 -5.40 0.90 4.98
N VAL A 120 -5.16 2.17 4.68
CA VAL A 120 -4.68 3.15 5.65
C VAL A 120 -5.61 3.25 6.88
N GLY A 121 -6.93 3.21 6.69
CA GLY A 121 -7.90 3.30 7.79
C GLY A 121 -7.77 2.17 8.81
N ILE A 122 -7.70 0.92 8.36
CA ILE A 122 -7.56 -0.24 9.25
C ILE A 122 -6.19 -0.27 9.93
N GLN A 123 -5.14 0.19 9.24
CA GLN A 123 -3.79 0.29 9.80
C GLN A 123 -3.75 1.33 10.94
N PHE A 124 -4.38 2.49 10.76
CA PHE A 124 -4.51 3.50 11.81
C PHE A 124 -5.35 3.02 12.98
N ALA A 125 -6.45 2.31 12.73
CA ALA A 125 -7.26 1.73 13.79
C ALA A 125 -6.47 0.72 14.62
N ALA A 126 -5.71 -0.16 13.98
CA ALA A 126 -4.87 -1.15 14.67
C ALA A 126 -3.73 -0.49 15.46
N ALA A 127 -2.99 0.44 14.85
CA ALA A 127 -1.94 1.17 15.54
C ALA A 127 -2.50 2.02 16.70
N GLY A 128 -3.62 2.71 16.48
CA GLY A 128 -4.30 3.49 17.50
C GLY A 128 -4.75 2.63 18.68
N ALA A 129 -5.29 1.44 18.43
CA ALA A 129 -5.69 0.52 19.50
C ALA A 129 -4.48 0.07 20.34
N LEU A 130 -3.35 -0.26 19.72
CA LEU A 130 -2.13 -0.64 20.43
C LEU A 130 -1.58 0.52 21.27
N ILE A 131 -1.53 1.72 20.72
CA ILE A 131 -1.08 2.92 21.44
C ILE A 131 -2.00 3.21 22.61
N TYR A 132 -3.33 3.18 22.38
CA TYR A 132 -4.32 3.39 23.44
C TYR A 132 -4.12 2.40 24.59
N GLN A 133 -4.01 1.12 24.30
CA GLN A 133 -3.79 0.08 25.31
C GLN A 133 -2.47 0.29 26.08
N ALA A 134 -1.39 0.67 25.38
CA ALA A 134 -0.11 0.95 26.01
C ALA A 134 -0.17 2.18 26.93
N CYS A 135 -0.84 3.24 26.50
CA CYS A 135 -1.04 4.46 27.31
C CYS A 135 -1.88 4.16 28.55
N LYS A 136 -3.01 3.46 28.41
CA LYS A 136 -3.84 3.07 29.55
C LYS A 136 -3.07 2.24 30.58
N LYS A 137 -2.27 1.27 30.12
CA LYS A 137 -1.42 0.44 31.00
C LYS A 137 -0.40 1.24 31.80
N GLN A 138 0.09 2.35 31.24
CA GLN A 138 1.09 3.22 31.84
C GLN A 138 0.48 4.44 32.57
N GLY A 139 -0.84 4.57 32.59
CA GLY A 139 -1.53 5.73 33.17
C GLY A 139 -1.26 7.03 32.41
N LEU A 140 -0.96 6.95 31.12
CA LEU A 140 -0.68 8.10 30.28
C LEU A 140 -1.96 8.57 29.54
N GLY A 141 -2.03 9.86 29.29
CA GLY A 141 -3.13 10.47 28.57
C GLY A 141 -4.25 10.99 29.47
N ARG A 142 -5.31 11.48 28.86
CA ARG A 142 -6.52 11.94 29.52
C ARG A 142 -7.73 11.36 28.79
N ASP A 143 -8.73 10.90 29.53
CA ASP A 143 -10.01 10.55 28.96
C ASP A 143 -10.76 11.83 28.59
N LEU A 144 -11.24 11.89 27.35
CA LEU A 144 -12.11 12.96 26.88
C LEU A 144 -13.52 12.40 26.71
N PRO A 145 -14.56 13.20 26.99
CA PRO A 145 -15.93 12.78 26.76
C PRO A 145 -16.14 12.39 25.31
N SER A 146 -16.63 11.18 25.07
CA SER A 146 -16.83 10.65 23.70
C SER A 146 -17.86 11.46 22.91
N GLU A 147 -18.83 12.05 23.60
CA GLU A 147 -19.85 12.93 23.03
C GLU A 147 -19.28 14.18 22.35
N TRP A 148 -18.04 14.58 22.67
CA TRP A 148 -17.39 15.71 22.00
C TRP A 148 -16.94 15.36 20.57
N PHE A 149 -16.86 14.08 20.25
CA PHE A 149 -16.37 13.56 18.96
C PHE A 149 -17.46 12.84 18.16
N GLY A 150 -18.65 12.66 18.78
CA GLY A 150 -19.81 12.09 18.11
C GLY A 150 -20.50 13.18 17.29
N ALA A 151 -20.48 13.07 15.98
CA ALA A 151 -21.44 13.78 15.15
C ALA A 151 -22.77 13.02 15.23
N ASP A 152 -23.84 13.68 15.66
CA ASP A 152 -25.18 13.13 15.49
C ASP A 152 -25.54 13.18 14.00
N LEU A 153 -25.26 12.09 13.31
CA LEU A 153 -25.55 11.97 11.89
C LEU A 153 -27.05 11.91 11.58
N SER A 154 -27.91 11.67 12.59
CA SER A 154 -29.36 11.63 12.40
C SER A 154 -29.90 12.98 11.95
N GLU A 155 -29.40 14.07 12.52
CA GLU A 155 -29.75 15.44 12.13
C GLU A 155 -29.31 15.80 10.70
N TRP A 156 -28.17 15.25 10.27
CA TRP A 156 -27.64 15.42 8.90
C TRP A 156 -28.47 14.63 7.87
N MET A 157 -28.91 13.44 8.25
CA MET A 157 -29.78 12.61 7.40
C MET A 157 -31.18 13.22 7.24
N GLU A 158 -31.75 13.78 8.30
CA GLU A 158 -33.06 14.46 8.26
C GLU A 158 -33.02 15.75 7.42
N LYS A 159 -31.89 16.46 7.40
CA LYS A 159 -31.73 17.70 6.62
C LYS A 159 -31.38 17.47 5.14
N GLY A 160 -31.29 16.22 4.67
CA GLY A 160 -31.07 15.89 3.25
C GLY A 160 -29.69 16.28 2.70
N PHE A 161 -28.68 16.42 3.57
CA PHE A 161 -27.31 16.77 3.17
C PHE A 161 -26.48 15.56 2.65
N MET A 162 -27.03 14.35 2.69
CA MET A 162 -26.41 13.20 2.08
C MET A 162 -26.96 13.01 0.66
N PRO A 163 -26.13 12.81 -0.36
CA PRO A 163 -26.59 12.40 -1.68
C PRO A 163 -27.31 11.06 -1.53
N SER A 164 -28.48 10.95 -2.15
CA SER A 164 -29.20 9.68 -2.23
C SER A 164 -28.27 8.60 -2.83
N PRO A 165 -28.34 7.35 -2.35
CA PRO A 165 -27.52 6.25 -2.82
C PRO A 165 -27.71 5.97 -4.31
#